data_773e43dd96eb7e051cc9b17e58466ee5
#
_entry.id   773e43dd96eb7e051cc9b17e58466ee5
#
_cell.length_a   1.000
_cell.length_b   1.000
_cell.length_c   1.000
_cell.angle_alpha   90.00
_cell.angle_beta   90.00
_cell.angle_gamma   90.00
#
_symmetry.space_group_name_H-M   'P 1'
#
loop_
_entity.id
_entity.type
_entity.pdbx_description
1 polymer ?
#
loop_
_entity_poly.entity_id
_entity_poly.type
_entity_poly.pdbx_seq_one_letter_code
_entity_poly.pdbx_strand_id
1 'polypeptide(L)'
;MNFIILGDKFAKRMKSKGCSGLWPITTNKNIIQNQQSVIKSCFPKAHIIYVYGFEPKRIRNFIESHAPFQEIHFIENSRYDKQNSAYSLSLAQRFLQQDTFILFGDKILKKNIFNNFHKAQGSQIFLSKKTHNTLGCIINNNKIENISYDLENHLYELYYLNRTHSHSLAKILQDTRYHNYFIFELINMLIETTQTFQPLFI
;
A
#
# COMPACT_ATOMS: atom_id res chain seq x y z
N MET A 1 2.99 14.73 0.94
CA MET A 1 2.37 13.49 0.44
C MET A 1 3.10 12.32 1.03
N ASN A 2 2.38 11.35 1.58
CA ASN A 2 2.94 10.15 2.19
C ASN A 2 2.75 8.91 1.29
N PHE A 3 3.70 7.99 1.37
CA PHE A 3 3.61 6.64 0.83
C PHE A 3 3.75 5.66 1.98
N ILE A 4 2.69 4.94 2.34
CA ILE A 4 2.70 3.89 3.35
C ILE A 4 2.81 2.56 2.64
N ILE A 5 3.90 1.84 2.88
CA ILE A 5 4.21 0.55 2.28
C ILE A 5 4.04 -0.53 3.35
N LEU A 6 3.10 -1.45 3.13
CA LEU A 6 2.81 -2.56 4.03
C LEU A 6 3.64 -3.78 3.60
N GLY A 7 4.86 -3.88 4.13
CA GLY A 7 5.84 -4.94 3.80
C GLY A 7 6.05 -5.96 4.92
N ASP A 8 5.15 -5.99 5.91
CA ASP A 8 5.29 -6.80 7.11
C ASP A 8 4.89 -8.27 6.93
N LYS A 9 4.07 -8.58 5.93
CA LYS A 9 3.59 -9.94 5.69
C LYS A 9 4.60 -10.80 4.94
N PHE A 10 4.49 -12.10 5.14
CA PHE A 10 5.19 -13.09 4.32
C PHE A 10 4.22 -13.75 3.33
N ALA A 11 4.69 -14.05 2.14
CA ALA A 11 3.92 -14.86 1.21
C ALA A 11 3.89 -16.32 1.71
N LYS A 12 2.72 -16.82 2.08
CA LYS A 12 2.54 -18.16 2.74
C LYS A 12 3.28 -19.29 2.00
N ARG A 13 3.33 -19.26 0.66
CA ARG A 13 4.01 -20.28 -0.17
C ARG A 13 5.50 -20.01 -0.40
N MET A 14 6.03 -18.89 0.08
CA MET A 14 7.39 -18.42 -0.22
C MET A 14 8.16 -18.01 1.04
N LYS A 15 7.79 -18.53 2.20
CA LYS A 15 8.43 -18.25 3.49
C LYS A 15 9.95 -18.43 3.45
N SER A 16 10.41 -19.49 2.77
CA SER A 16 11.84 -19.79 2.63
C SER A 16 12.64 -18.74 1.86
N LYS A 17 11.97 -17.89 1.08
CA LYS A 17 12.61 -16.77 0.37
C LYS A 17 12.77 -15.51 1.22
N GLY A 18 12.28 -15.53 2.44
CA GLY A 18 12.38 -14.41 3.37
C GLY A 18 11.41 -13.27 3.08
N CYS A 19 11.71 -12.09 3.61
CA CYS A 19 10.91 -10.89 3.45
C CYS A 19 10.79 -10.47 1.99
N SER A 20 9.55 -10.28 1.50
CA SER A 20 9.27 -9.96 0.09
C SER A 20 9.92 -8.66 -0.38
N GLY A 21 10.02 -7.64 0.46
CA GLY A 21 10.69 -6.38 0.12
C GLY A 21 12.16 -6.56 -0.31
N LEU A 22 12.83 -7.62 0.17
CA LEU A 22 14.22 -7.93 -0.15
C LEU A 22 14.38 -8.91 -1.32
N TRP A 23 13.28 -9.34 -1.95
CA TRP A 23 13.41 -10.24 -3.11
C TRP A 23 14.06 -9.52 -4.29
N PRO A 24 15.04 -10.16 -4.95
CA PRO A 24 15.73 -9.56 -6.07
C PRO A 24 14.80 -9.43 -7.28
N ILE A 25 14.81 -8.26 -7.92
CA ILE A 25 14.20 -8.01 -9.22
C ILE A 25 15.28 -8.14 -10.28
N THR A 26 16.48 -7.65 -9.98
CA THR A 26 17.70 -7.78 -10.78
C THR A 26 18.87 -8.09 -9.85
N THR A 27 20.05 -8.33 -10.40
CA THR A 27 21.28 -8.60 -9.64
C THR A 27 21.57 -7.52 -8.57
N ASN A 28 21.20 -6.25 -8.84
CA ASN A 28 21.56 -5.12 -8.00
C ASN A 28 20.34 -4.36 -7.44
N LYS A 29 19.12 -4.91 -7.58
CA LYS A 29 17.91 -4.22 -7.16
C LYS A 29 16.86 -5.18 -6.62
N ASN A 30 16.38 -4.91 -5.42
CA ASN A 30 15.26 -5.61 -4.80
C ASN A 30 13.96 -4.77 -4.85
N ILE A 31 12.86 -5.33 -4.32
CA ILE A 31 11.53 -4.69 -4.40
C ILE A 31 11.50 -3.37 -3.66
N ILE A 32 12.04 -3.28 -2.43
CA ILE A 32 12.04 -2.04 -1.66
C ILE A 32 12.84 -0.93 -2.37
N GLN A 33 13.98 -1.27 -2.98
CA GLN A 33 14.77 -0.33 -3.79
C GLN A 33 14.01 0.12 -5.04
N ASN A 34 13.26 -0.78 -5.67
CA ASN A 34 12.41 -0.43 -6.80
C ASN A 34 11.34 0.56 -6.39
N GLN A 35 10.59 0.26 -5.31
CA GLN A 35 9.52 1.10 -4.81
C GLN A 35 10.04 2.50 -4.46
N GLN A 36 11.11 2.60 -3.69
CA GLN A 36 11.75 3.88 -3.35
C GLN A 36 12.16 4.67 -4.60
N SER A 37 12.87 4.03 -5.51
CA SER A 37 13.37 4.66 -6.74
C SER A 37 12.24 5.20 -7.61
N VAL A 38 11.15 4.42 -7.82
CA VAL A 38 10.01 4.85 -8.64
C VAL A 38 9.23 5.97 -7.94
N ILE A 39 8.98 5.84 -6.63
CA ILE A 39 8.27 6.87 -5.86
C ILE A 39 9.06 8.18 -5.90
N LYS A 40 10.35 8.16 -5.58
CA LYS A 40 11.17 9.38 -5.54
C LYS A 40 11.37 10.03 -6.91
N SER A 41 11.38 9.25 -8.00
CA SER A 41 11.44 9.79 -9.34
C SER A 41 10.18 10.57 -9.75
N CYS A 42 9.01 10.13 -9.29
CA CYS A 42 7.72 10.77 -9.60
C CYS A 42 7.34 11.83 -8.54
N PHE A 43 7.74 11.60 -7.30
CA PHE A 43 7.40 12.44 -6.14
C PHE A 43 8.66 12.70 -5.29
N PRO A 44 9.58 13.59 -5.70
CA PRO A 44 10.87 13.79 -5.01
C PRO A 44 10.73 14.18 -3.53
N LYS A 45 9.66 14.90 -3.18
CA LYS A 45 9.36 15.33 -1.80
C LYS A 45 8.44 14.36 -1.03
N ALA A 46 8.21 13.15 -1.54
CA ALA A 46 7.38 12.16 -0.84
C ALA A 46 8.07 11.66 0.43
N HIS A 47 7.29 11.50 1.49
CA HIS A 47 7.72 10.78 2.69
C HIS A 47 7.33 9.32 2.53
N ILE A 48 8.28 8.42 2.68
CA ILE A 48 8.05 6.97 2.58
C ILE A 48 8.05 6.39 3.97
N ILE A 49 6.98 5.68 4.31
CA ILE A 49 6.80 4.96 5.55
C ILE A 49 6.70 3.47 5.21
N TYR A 50 7.59 2.67 5.75
CA TYR A 50 7.64 1.23 5.48
C TYR A 50 7.34 0.44 6.75
N VAL A 51 6.21 -0.27 6.76
CA VAL A 51 5.84 -1.18 7.85
C VAL A 51 6.45 -2.55 7.54
N TYR A 52 7.27 -3.07 8.45
CA TYR A 52 7.93 -4.36 8.31
C TYR A 52 7.62 -5.27 9.51
N GLY A 53 7.77 -6.59 9.36
CA GLY A 53 7.44 -7.53 10.44
C GLY A 53 8.20 -8.84 10.28
N PHE A 54 7.97 -9.58 9.22
CA PHE A 54 8.66 -10.83 8.96
C PHE A 54 10.17 -10.62 8.75
N GLU A 55 11.01 -11.38 9.45
CA GLU A 55 12.48 -11.26 9.46
C GLU A 55 13.00 -9.85 9.85
N PRO A 56 12.60 -9.28 10.99
CA PRO A 56 12.88 -7.88 11.31
C PRO A 56 14.38 -7.58 11.37
N LYS A 57 15.21 -8.51 11.83
CA LYS A 57 16.68 -8.36 11.87
C LYS A 57 17.27 -8.20 10.46
N ARG A 58 16.76 -8.97 9.49
CA ARG A 58 17.24 -8.92 8.12
C ARG A 58 16.90 -7.60 7.45
N ILE A 59 15.68 -7.07 7.69
CA ILE A 59 15.28 -5.75 7.21
C ILE A 59 16.14 -4.65 7.87
N ARG A 60 16.35 -4.69 9.18
CA ARG A 60 17.18 -3.68 9.87
C ARG A 60 18.61 -3.65 9.33
N ASN A 61 19.26 -4.82 9.23
CA ASN A 61 20.62 -4.91 8.68
C ASN A 61 20.70 -4.35 7.25
N PHE A 62 19.66 -4.60 6.44
CA PHE A 62 19.59 -4.06 5.09
C PHE A 62 19.48 -2.53 5.10
N ILE A 63 18.63 -1.95 5.94
CA ILE A 63 18.45 -0.51 6.09
C ILE A 63 19.76 0.16 6.52
N GLU A 64 20.41 -0.37 7.54
CA GLU A 64 21.67 0.15 8.11
C GLU A 64 22.82 0.12 7.10
N SER A 65 22.86 -0.90 6.24
CA SER A 65 23.91 -1.07 5.23
C SER A 65 23.70 -0.26 3.95
N HIS A 66 22.55 0.43 3.79
CA HIS A 66 22.20 1.13 2.54
C HIS A 66 21.79 2.59 2.79
N ALA A 67 22.72 3.51 2.64
CA ALA A 67 22.55 4.95 2.90
C ALA A 67 21.25 5.61 2.33
N PRO A 68 20.74 5.27 1.13
CA PRO A 68 19.50 5.86 0.60
C PRO A 68 18.25 5.61 1.44
N PHE A 69 18.26 4.60 2.33
CA PHE A 69 17.10 4.26 3.16
C PHE A 69 16.97 5.09 4.44
N GLN A 70 17.94 5.94 4.76
CA GLN A 70 17.84 6.88 5.90
C GLN A 70 16.65 7.86 5.76
N GLU A 71 16.15 8.08 4.54
CA GLU A 71 14.96 8.90 4.29
C GLU A 71 13.62 8.14 4.44
N ILE A 72 13.65 6.85 4.72
CA ILE A 72 12.44 6.03 4.92
C ILE A 72 12.17 5.91 6.42
N HIS A 73 10.92 6.16 6.80
CA HIS A 73 10.48 5.93 8.17
C HIS A 73 10.04 4.48 8.33
N PHE A 74 10.80 3.68 9.08
CA PHE A 74 10.52 2.27 9.30
C PHE A 74 9.72 2.05 10.59
N ILE A 75 8.65 1.22 10.50
CA ILE A 75 7.79 0.86 11.62
C ILE A 75 7.73 -0.67 11.73
N GLU A 76 8.05 -1.21 12.90
CA GLU A 76 7.97 -2.64 13.15
C GLU A 76 6.56 -3.08 13.54
N ASN A 77 6.03 -4.08 12.84
CA ASN A 77 4.84 -4.81 13.22
C ASN A 77 5.24 -6.15 13.88
N SER A 78 5.28 -6.19 15.21
CA SER A 78 5.57 -7.41 15.96
C SER A 78 4.44 -8.46 15.91
N ARG A 79 3.26 -8.09 15.41
CA ARG A 79 2.07 -8.96 15.30
C ARG A 79 1.74 -9.32 13.85
N TYR A 80 2.71 -9.24 12.96
CA TYR A 80 2.54 -9.44 11.51
C TYR A 80 1.87 -10.78 11.14
N ASP A 81 1.99 -11.80 11.95
CA ASP A 81 1.47 -13.15 11.74
C ASP A 81 0.06 -13.37 12.35
N LYS A 82 -0.42 -12.45 13.20
CA LYS A 82 -1.65 -12.59 13.97
C LYS A 82 -2.77 -11.69 13.51
N GLN A 83 -2.48 -10.63 12.76
CA GLN A 83 -3.46 -9.62 12.36
C GLN A 83 -3.34 -9.29 10.88
N ASN A 84 -4.38 -8.65 10.30
CA ASN A 84 -4.43 -8.32 8.88
C ASN A 84 -3.82 -6.94 8.56
N SER A 85 -3.95 -6.51 7.31
CA SER A 85 -3.29 -5.30 6.80
C SER A 85 -3.82 -4.01 7.45
N ALA A 86 -5.03 -3.99 7.98
CA ALA A 86 -5.56 -2.87 8.73
C ALA A 86 -4.73 -2.58 10.00
N TYR A 87 -4.30 -3.62 10.71
CA TYR A 87 -3.40 -3.43 11.86
C TYR A 87 -2.04 -2.87 11.42
N SER A 88 -1.47 -3.38 10.35
CA SER A 88 -0.21 -2.85 9.83
C SER A 88 -0.35 -1.36 9.50
N LEU A 89 -1.47 -0.96 8.88
CA LEU A 89 -1.76 0.43 8.59
C LEU A 89 -2.00 1.26 9.86
N SER A 90 -2.64 0.70 10.90
CA SER A 90 -2.89 1.40 12.17
C SER A 90 -1.60 1.84 12.86
N LEU A 91 -0.51 1.07 12.73
CA LEU A 91 0.81 1.45 13.24
C LEU A 91 1.36 2.71 12.56
N ALA A 92 0.97 2.94 11.30
CA ALA A 92 1.33 4.12 10.52
C ALA A 92 0.26 5.22 10.55
N GLN A 93 -0.78 5.11 11.38
CA GLN A 93 -1.97 5.98 11.42
C GLN A 93 -1.63 7.48 11.51
N ARG A 94 -0.61 7.85 12.26
CA ARG A 94 -0.17 9.25 12.41
C ARG A 94 0.22 9.91 11.09
N PHE A 95 0.54 9.13 10.06
CA PHE A 95 0.91 9.62 8.73
C PHE A 95 -0.30 9.78 7.79
N LEU A 96 -1.51 9.37 8.21
CA LEU A 96 -2.76 9.55 7.46
C LEU A 96 -3.38 10.94 7.68
N GLN A 97 -2.55 11.99 7.87
CA GLN A 97 -3.01 13.37 8.08
C GLN A 97 -2.94 14.24 6.82
N GLN A 98 -2.49 13.66 5.71
CA GLN A 98 -2.35 14.33 4.42
C GLN A 98 -2.62 13.34 3.28
N ASP A 99 -2.53 13.81 2.03
CA ASP A 99 -2.64 12.93 0.86
C ASP A 99 -1.68 11.74 1.00
N THR A 100 -2.21 10.53 0.86
CA THR A 100 -1.46 9.31 1.15
C THR A 100 -1.68 8.24 0.08
N PHE A 101 -0.59 7.65 -0.39
CA PHE A 101 -0.62 6.39 -1.10
C PHE A 101 -0.44 5.23 -0.12
N ILE A 102 -1.21 4.16 -0.33
CA ILE A 102 -1.06 2.89 0.40
C ILE A 102 -0.78 1.80 -0.62
N LEU A 103 0.27 1.02 -0.39
CA LEU A 103 0.65 -0.10 -1.26
C LEU A 103 1.29 -1.24 -0.45
N PHE A 104 1.38 -2.42 -1.06
CA PHE A 104 1.99 -3.58 -0.42
C PHE A 104 3.48 -3.72 -0.79
N GLY A 105 4.26 -4.25 0.15
CA GLY A 105 5.71 -4.38 0.05
C GLY A 105 6.21 -5.45 -0.93
N ASP A 106 5.30 -6.26 -1.51
CA ASP A 106 5.60 -7.26 -2.55
C ASP A 106 5.35 -6.77 -3.98
N LYS A 107 4.89 -5.52 -4.16
CA LYS A 107 4.56 -4.97 -5.47
C LYS A 107 5.79 -4.35 -6.16
N ILE A 108 6.06 -4.80 -7.37
CA ILE A 108 7.09 -4.21 -8.25
C ILE A 108 6.46 -3.05 -9.01
N LEU A 109 6.89 -1.82 -8.74
CA LEU A 109 6.37 -0.64 -9.41
C LEU A 109 7.03 -0.45 -10.79
N LYS A 110 6.21 -0.27 -11.84
CA LYS A 110 6.68 0.16 -13.16
C LYS A 110 6.97 1.65 -13.15
N LYS A 111 7.94 2.11 -13.93
CA LYS A 111 8.30 3.55 -14.01
C LYS A 111 7.14 4.46 -14.41
N ASN A 112 6.21 3.96 -15.23
CA ASN A 112 5.07 4.71 -15.75
C ASN A 112 3.77 4.54 -14.93
N ILE A 113 3.84 3.91 -13.75
CA ILE A 113 2.65 3.58 -12.96
C ILE A 113 1.83 4.82 -12.56
N PHE A 114 2.47 5.97 -12.42
CA PHE A 114 1.83 7.23 -12.04
C PHE A 114 1.55 8.18 -13.22
N ASN A 115 1.76 7.77 -14.48
CA ASN A 115 1.59 8.65 -15.64
C ASN A 115 0.19 9.24 -15.78
N ASN A 116 -0.84 8.46 -15.45
CA ASN A 116 -2.25 8.87 -15.53
C ASN A 116 -2.80 9.34 -14.18
N PHE A 117 -1.95 9.45 -13.17
CA PHE A 117 -2.38 9.92 -11.85
C PHE A 117 -2.57 11.43 -11.84
N HIS A 118 -3.77 11.89 -11.46
CA HIS A 118 -4.10 13.29 -11.30
C HIS A 118 -4.75 13.54 -9.93
N LYS A 119 -4.02 14.20 -9.06
CA LYS A 119 -4.46 14.53 -7.70
C LYS A 119 -5.83 15.26 -7.67
N ALA A 120 -6.09 16.12 -8.64
CA ALA A 120 -7.33 16.88 -8.74
C ALA A 120 -8.59 16.01 -8.92
N GLN A 121 -8.43 14.75 -9.34
CA GLN A 121 -9.54 13.80 -9.49
C GLN A 121 -10.03 13.20 -8.16
N GLY A 122 -9.46 13.57 -7.02
CA GLY A 122 -9.81 12.99 -5.73
C GLY A 122 -9.11 11.67 -5.46
N SER A 123 -9.67 10.85 -4.57
CA SER A 123 -9.10 9.54 -4.24
C SER A 123 -9.26 8.54 -5.37
N GLN A 124 -8.24 7.71 -5.57
CA GLN A 124 -8.16 6.80 -6.72
C GLN A 124 -7.70 5.41 -6.29
N ILE A 125 -8.25 4.38 -6.97
CA ILE A 125 -7.83 3.00 -6.82
C ILE A 125 -7.23 2.54 -8.14
N PHE A 126 -6.00 2.04 -8.09
CA PHE A 126 -5.27 1.58 -9.26
C PHE A 126 -5.73 0.19 -9.68
N LEU A 127 -6.10 0.06 -10.95
CA LEU A 127 -6.62 -1.16 -11.54
C LEU A 127 -5.67 -1.69 -12.60
N SER A 128 -5.53 -3.01 -12.67
CA SER A 128 -4.69 -3.69 -13.65
C SER A 128 -5.52 -4.45 -14.67
N LYS A 129 -5.17 -4.31 -15.95
CA LYS A 129 -5.76 -5.13 -17.03
C LYS A 129 -5.24 -6.57 -17.02
N LYS A 130 -4.11 -6.85 -16.35
CA LYS A 130 -3.50 -8.18 -16.25
C LYS A 130 -3.77 -8.75 -14.87
N THR A 131 -4.49 -9.84 -14.84
CA THR A 131 -4.99 -10.44 -13.61
C THR A 131 -4.08 -11.52 -13.07
N HIS A 132 -3.61 -11.32 -11.84
CA HIS A 132 -3.24 -12.41 -10.93
C HIS A 132 -3.88 -12.17 -9.55
N ASN A 133 -4.72 -11.18 -9.44
CA ASN A 133 -5.38 -10.80 -8.21
C ASN A 133 -6.83 -11.26 -8.24
N THR A 134 -7.29 -11.87 -7.17
CA THR A 134 -8.68 -12.28 -7.01
C THR A 134 -9.58 -11.12 -6.57
N LEU A 135 -9.00 -9.98 -6.15
CA LEU A 135 -9.75 -8.78 -5.80
C LEU A 135 -10.06 -7.94 -7.05
N GLY A 136 -11.32 -7.60 -7.21
CA GLY A 136 -11.82 -6.71 -8.24
C GLY A 136 -12.76 -5.64 -7.67
N CYS A 137 -13.35 -4.82 -8.54
CA CYS A 137 -14.32 -3.81 -8.13
C CYS A 137 -15.46 -3.64 -9.13
N ILE A 138 -16.60 -3.17 -8.63
CA ILE A 138 -17.72 -2.68 -9.43
C ILE A 138 -17.50 -1.19 -9.72
N ILE A 139 -17.62 -0.81 -10.98
CA ILE A 139 -17.48 0.58 -11.43
C ILE A 139 -18.80 1.02 -12.03
N ASN A 140 -19.34 2.15 -11.54
CA ASN A 140 -20.52 2.80 -12.09
C ASN A 140 -20.27 4.30 -12.20
N ASN A 141 -20.60 4.91 -13.35
CA ASN A 141 -20.40 6.33 -13.60
C ASN A 141 -19.01 6.86 -13.22
N ASN A 142 -17.96 6.09 -13.58
CA ASN A 142 -16.55 6.37 -13.24
C ASN A 142 -16.26 6.46 -11.73
N LYS A 143 -17.05 5.77 -10.90
CA LYS A 143 -16.86 5.64 -9.46
C LYS A 143 -16.82 4.17 -9.06
N ILE A 144 -16.01 3.86 -8.10
CA ILE A 144 -15.95 2.51 -7.51
C ILE A 144 -17.04 2.42 -6.44
N GLU A 145 -17.94 1.45 -6.59
CA GLU A 145 -19.07 1.22 -5.68
C GLU A 145 -18.79 0.13 -4.64
N ASN A 146 -18.00 -0.86 -5.02
CA ASN A 146 -17.66 -1.97 -4.12
C ASN A 146 -16.39 -2.68 -4.57
N ILE A 147 -15.66 -3.23 -3.61
CA ILE A 147 -14.46 -4.05 -3.82
C ILE A 147 -14.71 -5.40 -3.17
N SER A 148 -14.56 -6.49 -3.94
CA SER A 148 -14.71 -7.86 -3.42
C SER A 148 -13.87 -8.85 -4.22
N TYR A 149 -13.87 -10.10 -3.75
CA TYR A 149 -13.28 -11.22 -4.49
C TYR A 149 -14.11 -11.53 -5.73
N ASP A 150 -13.44 -12.07 -6.74
CA ASP A 150 -14.03 -12.60 -7.98
C ASP A 150 -14.87 -11.59 -8.79
N LEU A 151 -14.62 -10.28 -8.59
CA LEU A 151 -15.17 -9.22 -9.44
C LEU A 151 -14.22 -8.90 -10.60
N GLU A 152 -14.81 -8.36 -11.69
CA GLU A 152 -14.04 -7.76 -12.78
C GLU A 152 -13.27 -6.51 -12.31
N ASN A 153 -12.51 -5.88 -13.20
CA ASN A 153 -11.70 -4.69 -12.89
C ASN A 153 -10.74 -4.89 -11.73
N HIS A 154 -9.76 -5.78 -11.93
CA HIS A 154 -8.85 -6.25 -10.89
C HIS A 154 -7.98 -5.15 -10.27
N LEU A 155 -7.88 -5.16 -8.96
CA LEU A 155 -7.08 -4.22 -8.20
C LEU A 155 -5.58 -4.50 -8.37
N TYR A 156 -4.80 -3.42 -8.57
CA TYR A 156 -3.34 -3.47 -8.42
C TYR A 156 -2.90 -3.40 -6.96
N GLU A 157 -3.84 -3.11 -6.05
CA GLU A 157 -3.60 -2.90 -4.61
C GLU A 157 -2.63 -1.73 -4.33
N LEU A 158 -2.81 -0.67 -5.08
CA LEU A 158 -2.25 0.65 -4.87
C LEU A 158 -3.43 1.62 -4.77
N TYR A 159 -3.52 2.31 -3.65
CA TYR A 159 -4.63 3.21 -3.30
C TYR A 159 -4.07 4.61 -3.09
N TYR A 160 -4.67 5.61 -3.71
CA TYR A 160 -4.44 6.99 -3.37
C TYR A 160 -5.64 7.55 -2.62
N LEU A 161 -5.39 8.10 -1.45
CA LEU A 161 -6.37 8.79 -0.63
C LEU A 161 -5.99 10.26 -0.56
N ASN A 162 -6.93 11.14 -0.92
CA ASN A 162 -6.79 12.55 -0.62
C ASN A 162 -6.79 12.77 0.91
N ARG A 163 -6.47 13.98 1.34
CA ARG A 163 -6.36 14.31 2.77
C ARG A 163 -7.62 13.96 3.58
N THR A 164 -8.81 14.22 3.01
CA THR A 164 -10.09 13.95 3.68
C THR A 164 -10.28 12.45 3.92
N HIS A 165 -10.09 11.63 2.89
CA HIS A 165 -10.24 10.17 2.99
C HIS A 165 -9.13 9.55 3.85
N SER A 166 -7.90 10.06 3.77
CA SER A 166 -6.81 9.63 4.66
C SER A 166 -7.19 9.88 6.12
N HIS A 167 -7.75 11.05 6.45
CA HIS A 167 -8.16 11.39 7.81
C HIS A 167 -9.36 10.54 8.28
N SER A 168 -10.33 10.28 7.40
CA SER A 168 -11.45 9.38 7.72
C SER A 168 -10.96 7.96 7.99
N LEU A 169 -10.03 7.45 7.18
CA LEU A 169 -9.41 6.14 7.40
C LEU A 169 -8.65 6.09 8.73
N ALA A 170 -7.92 7.16 9.07
CA ALA A 170 -7.24 7.25 10.36
C ALA A 170 -8.22 7.14 11.55
N LYS A 171 -9.41 7.74 11.44
CA LYS A 171 -10.46 7.63 12.49
C LYS A 171 -10.99 6.19 12.62
N ILE A 172 -11.25 5.51 11.50
CA ILE A 172 -11.68 4.10 11.51
C ILE A 172 -10.64 3.22 12.21
N LEU A 173 -9.34 3.43 11.93
CA LEU A 173 -8.24 2.65 12.50
C LEU A 173 -8.02 2.87 14.00
N GLN A 174 -8.64 3.87 14.62
CA GLN A 174 -8.63 4.04 16.09
C GLN A 174 -9.43 2.95 16.80
N ASP A 175 -10.42 2.37 16.12
CA ASP A 175 -11.20 1.28 16.66
C ASP A 175 -10.50 -0.05 16.40
N THR A 176 -10.06 -0.70 17.47
CA THR A 176 -9.32 -1.97 17.42
C THR A 176 -10.12 -3.12 16.83
N ARG A 177 -11.45 -3.03 16.77
CA ARG A 177 -12.33 -4.03 16.13
C ARG A 177 -12.00 -4.23 14.66
N TYR A 178 -11.49 -3.18 13.99
CA TYR A 178 -11.13 -3.24 12.56
C TYR A 178 -9.70 -3.70 12.29
N HIS A 179 -8.89 -3.98 13.30
CA HIS A 179 -7.50 -4.39 13.10
C HIS A 179 -7.33 -5.72 12.38
N ASN A 180 -8.35 -6.57 12.35
CA ASN A 180 -8.35 -7.83 11.59
C ASN A 180 -8.93 -7.70 10.17
N TYR A 181 -9.29 -6.51 9.75
CA TYR A 181 -9.78 -6.23 8.39
C TYR A 181 -8.62 -6.15 7.40
N PHE A 182 -8.94 -6.39 6.13
CA PHE A 182 -8.07 -6.06 5.01
C PHE A 182 -8.26 -4.59 4.60
N ILE A 183 -7.29 -4.03 3.88
CA ILE A 183 -7.38 -2.64 3.41
C ILE A 183 -8.62 -2.40 2.54
N PHE A 184 -8.96 -3.33 1.66
CA PHE A 184 -10.11 -3.17 0.78
C PHE A 184 -11.44 -3.10 1.56
N GLU A 185 -11.57 -3.79 2.67
CA GLU A 185 -12.76 -3.72 3.54
C GLU A 185 -12.88 -2.34 4.18
N LEU A 186 -11.77 -1.75 4.61
CA LEU A 186 -11.75 -0.38 5.13
C LEU A 186 -12.08 0.65 4.05
N ILE A 187 -11.64 0.42 2.81
CA ILE A 187 -12.01 1.27 1.67
C ILE A 187 -13.51 1.17 1.38
N ASN A 188 -14.10 -0.04 1.43
CA ASN A 188 -15.55 -0.22 1.30
C ASN A 188 -16.32 0.55 2.36
N MET A 189 -15.87 0.55 3.62
CA MET A 189 -16.48 1.36 4.68
C MET A 189 -16.46 2.86 4.34
N LEU A 190 -15.39 3.37 3.72
CA LEU A 190 -15.33 4.75 3.25
C LEU A 190 -16.33 5.00 2.10
N ILE A 191 -16.44 4.06 1.17
CA ILE A 191 -17.40 4.14 0.04
C ILE A 191 -18.84 4.18 0.57
N GLU A 192 -19.18 3.32 1.53
CA GLU A 192 -20.50 3.28 2.18
C GLU A 192 -20.87 4.60 2.89
N THR A 193 -19.89 5.36 3.37
CA THR A 193 -20.08 6.70 3.94
C THR A 193 -20.11 7.83 2.90
N THR A 194 -20.44 7.52 1.65
CA THR A 194 -20.54 8.46 0.51
C THR A 194 -19.20 9.05 0.04
N GLN A 195 -18.07 8.53 0.48
CA GLN A 195 -16.78 8.94 -0.04
C GLN A 195 -16.50 8.28 -1.40
N THR A 196 -16.15 9.08 -2.40
CA THR A 196 -16.00 8.58 -3.77
C THR A 196 -14.56 8.27 -4.11
N PHE A 197 -14.35 7.09 -4.72
CA PHE A 197 -13.09 6.67 -5.31
C PHE A 197 -13.22 6.52 -6.80
N GLN A 198 -12.25 7.03 -7.56
CA GLN A 198 -12.21 6.88 -9.01
C GLN A 198 -11.31 5.72 -9.41
N PRO A 199 -11.66 4.95 -10.45
CA PRO A 199 -10.78 3.95 -11.02
C PRO A 199 -9.63 4.59 -11.81
N LEU A 200 -8.41 4.08 -11.65
CA LEU A 200 -7.26 4.47 -12.46
C LEU A 200 -6.64 3.22 -13.10
N PHE A 201 -6.83 3.05 -14.40
CA PHE A 201 -6.28 1.92 -15.15
C PHE A 201 -4.80 2.14 -15.50
N ILE A 202 -3.95 1.09 -15.23
CA ILE A 202 -2.50 1.08 -15.44
C ILE A 202 -2.05 -0.02 -16.41
#